data_89912d72b3831df0d650f820356ed0f3
#
_entry.id   89912d72b3831df0d650f820356ed0f3
#
_cell.length_a   1.000
_cell.length_b   1.000
_cell.length_c   1.000
_cell.angle_alpha   90.00
_cell.angle_beta   90.00
_cell.angle_gamma   90.00
#
_symmetry.space_group_name_H-M   'P 1'
#
loop_
_entity.id
_entity.type
_entity.pdbx_description
1 polymer ?
#
loop_
_entity_poly.entity_id
_entity_poly.type
_entity_poly.pdbx_seq_one_letter_code
_entity_poly.pdbx_strand_id
1 'polypeptide(L)' 'MKLEELLKLNKYKHYDIIYNNEIIAMEYCYPKPSFLEMEVKGIQMHEDTSYLKDPHYSIFIGEHE' A
#
# COMPACT_ATOMS: atom_id res chain seq x y z
N MET A 1 -2.60 9.80 -7.76
CA MET A 1 -3.15 8.45 -7.98
C MET A 1 -3.88 8.00 -6.73
N LYS A 2 -5.10 7.52 -6.87
CA LYS A 2 -5.84 6.95 -5.74
C LYS A 2 -5.33 5.56 -5.42
N LEU A 3 -5.46 5.16 -4.16
CA LEU A 3 -5.05 3.83 -3.73
C LEU A 3 -5.74 2.73 -4.54
N GLU A 4 -7.03 2.91 -4.82
CA GLU A 4 -7.80 1.97 -5.64
C GLU A 4 -7.14 1.73 -6.99
N GLU A 5 -6.68 2.78 -7.65
CA GLU A 5 -6.03 2.68 -8.95
C GLU A 5 -4.72 1.89 -8.86
N LEU A 6 -3.95 2.15 -7.80
CA LEU A 6 -2.69 1.45 -7.59
C LEU A 6 -2.90 -0.04 -7.39
N LEU A 7 -3.88 -0.41 -6.57
CA LEU A 7 -4.16 -1.81 -6.28
C LEU A 7 -4.69 -2.56 -7.50
N LYS A 8 -5.39 -1.88 -8.39
CA LYS A 8 -5.89 -2.51 -9.62
C LYS A 8 -4.79 -2.88 -10.60
N LEU A 9 -3.62 -2.24 -10.49
CA LEU A 9 -2.48 -2.57 -11.34
C LEU A 9 -1.89 -3.94 -11.02
N ASN A 10 -2.19 -4.46 -9.83
CA ASN A 10 -1.70 -5.77 -9.36
C ASN A 10 -0.18 -5.90 -9.50
N LYS A 11 0.52 -4.80 -9.25
CA LYS A 11 1.96 -4.71 -9.44
C LYS A 11 2.75 -5.15 -8.22
N TYR A 12 2.17 -4.98 -7.04
CA TYR A 12 2.82 -5.29 -5.77
C TYR A 12 2.17 -6.52 -5.14
N LYS A 13 2.97 -7.54 -4.86
CA LYS A 13 2.46 -8.79 -4.28
C LYS A 13 2.47 -8.77 -2.76
N HIS A 14 3.48 -8.13 -2.18
CA HIS A 14 3.62 -8.02 -0.71
C HIS A 14 3.64 -6.56 -0.34
N TYR A 15 2.64 -6.10 0.39
CA TYR A 15 2.57 -4.69 0.76
C TYR A 15 1.78 -4.47 2.04
N ASP A 16 2.08 -3.36 2.70
CA ASP A 16 1.30 -2.80 3.80
C ASP A 16 0.80 -1.44 3.36
N ILE A 17 -0.40 -1.09 3.79
CA ILE A 17 -0.96 0.23 3.52
C ILE A 17 -0.94 1.02 4.81
N ILE A 18 -0.27 2.17 4.79
CA ILE A 18 -0.03 2.99 5.98
C ILE A 18 -0.76 4.31 5.85
N TYR A 19 -1.56 4.62 6.86
CA TYR A 19 -2.26 5.88 6.98
C TYR A 19 -2.01 6.43 8.38
N ASN A 20 -1.53 7.67 8.45
CA ASN A 20 -1.27 8.35 9.74
C ASN A 20 -0.32 7.54 10.64
N ASN A 21 0.71 6.97 10.05
CA ASN A 21 1.72 6.14 10.72
C ASN A 21 1.19 4.83 11.29
N GLU A 22 0.02 4.39 10.84
CA GLU A 22 -0.56 3.11 11.25
C GLU A 22 -0.81 2.23 10.03
N ILE A 23 -0.54 0.94 10.19
CA ILE A 23 -0.85 -0.04 9.16
C ILE A 23 -2.35 -0.29 9.21
N ILE A 24 -3.07 0.12 8.15
CA ILE A 24 -4.53 -0.01 8.10
C ILE A 24 -4.99 -1.20 7.29
N ALA A 25 -4.12 -1.77 6.48
CA ALA A 25 -4.42 -2.95 5.67
C ALA A 25 -3.12 -3.60 5.22
N MET A 26 -3.21 -4.87 4.86
CA MET A 26 -2.11 -5.66 4.35
C MET A 26 -2.57 -6.38 3.07
N GLU A 27 -1.68 -7.07 2.40
CA GLU A 27 -1.97 -7.76 1.14
C GLU A 27 -3.11 -8.76 1.21
N TYR A 28 -3.38 -9.30 2.40
CA TYR A 28 -4.46 -10.26 2.60
C TYR A 28 -5.77 -9.63 3.08
N CYS A 29 -5.76 -8.33 3.36
CA CYS A 29 -6.91 -7.62 3.89
C CYS A 29 -7.19 -6.39 3.02
N TYR A 30 -8.22 -6.47 2.21
CA TYR A 30 -8.58 -5.35 1.35
C TYR A 30 -9.02 -4.14 2.19
N PRO A 31 -8.53 -2.94 1.91
CA PRO A 31 -8.87 -1.78 2.72
C PRO A 31 -10.32 -1.34 2.53
N LYS A 32 -10.84 -0.61 3.53
CA LYS A 32 -12.19 -0.06 3.46
C LYS A 32 -12.32 0.95 2.31
N PRO A 33 -13.52 1.12 1.75
CA PRO A 33 -13.72 2.05 0.63
C PRO A 33 -13.22 3.48 0.89
N SER A 34 -13.30 3.96 2.12
CA SER A 34 -12.82 5.30 2.47
C SER A 34 -11.32 5.46 2.25
N PHE A 35 -10.55 4.39 2.44
CA PHE A 35 -9.10 4.41 2.20
C PHE A 35 -8.78 4.27 0.72
N LEU A 36 -9.61 3.56 -0.03
CA LEU A 36 -9.40 3.35 -1.47
C LEU A 36 -9.47 4.66 -2.26
N GLU A 37 -10.19 5.63 -1.75
CA GLU A 37 -10.31 6.95 -2.40
C GLU A 37 -9.18 7.91 -2.05
N MET A 38 -8.34 7.55 -1.08
CA MET A 38 -7.24 8.41 -0.67
C MET A 38 -6.11 8.41 -1.69
N GLU A 39 -5.32 9.49 -1.66
CA GLU A 39 -4.17 9.62 -2.55
C GLU A 39 -3.00 8.79 -2.06
N VAL A 40 -2.28 8.20 -2.99
CA VAL A 40 -1.00 7.54 -2.70
C VAL A 40 0.05 8.65 -2.55
N LYS A 41 0.63 8.76 -1.36
CA LYS A 41 1.61 9.80 -1.03
C LYS A 41 3.05 9.34 -1.25
N GLY A 42 3.29 8.04 -1.18
CA GLY A 42 4.61 7.50 -1.42
C GLY A 42 4.61 5.99 -1.35
N ILE A 43 5.66 5.39 -1.89
CA ILE A 43 5.85 3.94 -1.85
C ILE A 43 7.30 3.69 -1.50
N GLN A 44 7.54 2.84 -0.49
CA GLN A 44 8.88 2.48 -0.08
C GLN A 44 9.09 0.98 -0.26
N MET A 45 10.17 0.61 -0.95
CA MET A 45 10.55 -0.79 -1.11
C MET A 45 11.46 -1.21 0.04
N HIS A 46 11.21 -2.38 0.60
CA HIS A 46 12.05 -2.97 1.64
C HIS A 46 12.95 -4.03 1.02
N GLU A 47 14.24 -3.81 1.06
CA GLU A 47 15.23 -4.69 0.40
C GLU A 47 15.67 -5.88 1.26
N ASP A 48 15.45 -5.81 2.56
CA ASP A 48 15.94 -6.84 3.49
C ASP A 48 14.96 -8.00 3.70
N THR A 49 14.05 -8.20 2.76
CA THR A 49 13.09 -9.31 2.78
C THR A 49 13.56 -10.44 1.87
N SER A 50 14.80 -10.87 2.05
CA SER A 50 15.44 -11.86 1.18
C SER A 50 14.79 -13.24 1.20
N TYR A 51 13.98 -13.52 2.22
CA TYR A 51 13.21 -14.76 2.31
C TYR A 51 11.97 -14.75 1.43
N LEU A 52 11.60 -13.60 0.87
CA LEU A 52 10.47 -13.47 -0.04
C LEU A 52 10.96 -13.49 -1.49
N LYS A 53 10.18 -14.12 -2.35
CA LYS A 53 10.47 -14.14 -3.78
C LYS A 53 10.33 -12.77 -4.40
N ASP A 54 9.33 -12.00 -3.96
CA ASP A 54 9.07 -10.64 -4.41
C ASP A 54 9.30 -9.68 -3.23
N PRO A 55 9.74 -8.44 -3.50
CA PRO A 55 10.00 -7.48 -2.43
C PRO A 55 8.73 -7.02 -1.73
N HIS A 56 8.88 -6.62 -0.47
CA HIS A 56 7.80 -6.05 0.31
C HIS A 56 7.77 -4.52 0.14
N TYR A 57 6.59 -3.95 0.03
CA TYR A 57 6.41 -2.51 -0.14
C TYR A 57 5.58 -1.91 0.98
N SER A 58 5.88 -0.67 1.33
CA SER A 58 5.03 0.13 2.21
C SER A 58 4.39 1.22 1.37
N ILE A 59 3.06 1.23 1.32
CA ILE A 59 2.30 2.19 0.54
C ILE A 59 1.71 3.21 1.50
N PHE A 60 2.14 4.46 1.38
CA PHE A 60 1.67 5.54 2.23
C PHE A 60 0.54 6.28 1.54
N ILE A 61 -0.57 6.44 2.25
CA ILE A 61 -1.73 7.15 1.73
C ILE A 61 -2.11 8.31 2.64
N GLY A 62 -2.86 9.24 2.09
CA GLY A 62 -3.33 10.40 2.84
C GLY A 62 -4.52 11.01 2.14
N GLU A 63 -5.14 11.99 2.80
CA GLU A 63 -6.28 12.67 2.24
C GLU A 63 -5.87 13.50 1.03
N HIS A 64 -6.77 13.57 0.07
CA HIS A 64 -6.57 14.41 -1.11
C HIS A 64 -6.69 15.88 -0.71
N GLU A 65 -5.68 16.66 -1.04
CA GLU A 65 -5.68 18.10 -0.78
C GLU A 65 -6.00 18.91 -2.02
#